data_3111a1facbec29a26385909acf865750
#
_entry.id   3111a1facbec29a26385909acf865750
#
_cell.length_a   1.000
_cell.length_b   1.000
_cell.length_c   1.000
_cell.angle_alpha   90.00
_cell.angle_beta   90.00
_cell.angle_gamma   90.00
#
_symmetry.space_group_name_H-M   'P 1'
#
loop_
_entity.id
_entity.type
_entity.pdbx_description
1 polymer ?
#
loop_
_entity_poly.entity_id
_entity_poly.type
_entity_poly.pdbx_seq_one_letter_code
_entity_poly.pdbx_strand_id
1 'polypeptide(L)'
;EGTAFLKNESAFRIHSPRQFSKVQNWLQTDVDITLTDWAQLTVIGRILLDPTGHLETNTHDFNAGPIDRAEASDFFQAELRELYLEVVYGDFDFRFGRQQVVWGESLGLRILDVINPQDFQEFILDDFIDARIPLWGTRIDYTFRDWVVEAVWFLDFEENRLADHGSEWQFRNSALPSTASATSAVPARIVSPKKPRDGNVRDSEFGFRLTRFLRNMDVSLNYFYSWTDFPVPFRRSLGMNDLRIEPRHKRSHLIGGTWNYAFNVFVIRGEGGINLGQHFVSNDPTNRDGITQRE
;
A
#
# COMPACT_ATOMS: atom_id res chain seq x y z
N GLU A 1 15.99 -17.24 15.66
CA GLU A 1 16.52 -17.45 14.32
C GLU A 1 16.63 -16.12 13.62
N GLY A 2 17.60 -15.96 12.69
CA GLY A 2 17.75 -14.66 11.99
C GLY A 2 18.37 -14.86 10.64
N THR A 3 17.90 -14.06 9.66
CA THR A 3 18.46 -13.97 8.32
C THR A 3 18.78 -12.53 7.98
N ALA A 4 19.73 -12.33 7.09
CA ALA A 4 20.04 -11.02 6.54
C ALA A 4 20.37 -11.15 5.06
N PHE A 5 19.94 -10.19 4.27
CA PHE A 5 20.33 -10.13 2.86
C PHE A 5 20.75 -8.72 2.45
N LEU A 6 21.62 -8.66 1.46
CA LEU A 6 22.04 -7.44 0.80
C LEU A 6 21.53 -7.48 -0.65
N LYS A 7 20.80 -6.47 -1.07
CA LYS A 7 20.30 -6.29 -2.43
C LYS A 7 20.89 -5.00 -3.00
N ASN A 8 21.40 -5.07 -4.23
CA ASN A 8 21.79 -3.87 -4.98
C ASN A 8 20.87 -3.73 -6.19
N GLU A 9 20.34 -2.55 -6.40
CA GLU A 9 19.57 -2.18 -7.56
C GLU A 9 20.17 -0.95 -8.20
N SER A 10 20.58 -1.10 -9.46
CA SER A 10 21.19 -0.02 -10.23
C SER A 10 20.48 0.15 -11.56
N ALA A 11 20.04 1.35 -11.86
CA ALA A 11 19.42 1.72 -13.12
C ALA A 11 20.20 2.84 -13.80
N PHE A 12 20.48 2.67 -15.08
CA PHE A 12 21.19 3.65 -15.90
C PHE A 12 20.33 4.09 -17.07
N ARG A 13 20.13 5.40 -17.20
CA ARG A 13 19.39 6.01 -18.29
C ARG A 13 20.22 6.04 -19.55
N ILE A 14 19.78 5.39 -20.60
CA ILE A 14 20.48 5.32 -21.89
C ILE A 14 20.18 6.50 -22.81
N HIS A 15 19.07 7.24 -22.59
CA HIS A 15 18.74 8.46 -23.30
C HIS A 15 19.33 9.69 -22.60
N SER A 16 19.49 10.80 -23.34
CA SER A 16 20.03 12.04 -22.80
C SER A 16 19.11 12.65 -21.73
N PRO A 17 19.64 13.12 -20.60
CA PRO A 17 21.02 12.96 -20.16
C PRO A 17 21.31 11.50 -19.75
N ARG A 18 22.48 10.97 -20.14
CA ARG A 18 22.93 9.63 -19.77
C ARG A 18 23.49 9.67 -18.37
N GLN A 19 22.82 9.04 -17.41
CA GLN A 19 23.23 9.07 -16.01
C GLN A 19 22.58 7.92 -15.24
N PHE A 20 23.07 7.66 -14.04
CA PHE A 20 22.38 6.76 -13.12
C PHE A 20 21.09 7.41 -12.64
N SER A 21 19.98 6.70 -12.72
CA SER A 21 18.70 7.10 -12.14
C SER A 21 18.46 6.44 -10.78
N LYS A 22 19.23 5.38 -10.45
CA LYS A 22 19.11 4.63 -9.21
C LYS A 22 20.42 3.87 -8.94
N VAL A 23 20.90 3.91 -7.70
CA VAL A 23 21.99 3.05 -7.19
C VAL A 23 21.67 2.68 -5.75
N GLN A 24 20.65 1.90 -5.52
CA GLN A 24 20.18 1.56 -4.19
C GLN A 24 20.85 0.31 -3.65
N ASN A 25 21.26 0.37 -2.39
CA ASN A 25 21.81 -0.74 -1.64
C ASN A 25 20.94 -0.97 -0.42
N TRP A 26 20.32 -2.13 -0.34
CA TRP A 26 19.38 -2.51 0.72
C TRP A 26 20.02 -3.56 1.61
N LEU A 27 20.02 -3.30 2.91
CA LEU A 27 20.30 -4.31 3.91
C LEU A 27 19.01 -4.56 4.68
N GLN A 28 18.49 -5.77 4.61
CA GLN A 28 17.37 -6.20 5.43
C GLN A 28 17.80 -7.27 6.40
N THR A 29 17.27 -7.20 7.61
CA THR A 29 17.45 -8.20 8.66
C THR A 29 16.09 -8.67 9.14
N ASP A 30 15.89 -9.97 9.14
CA ASP A 30 14.68 -10.64 9.61
C ASP A 30 15.07 -11.47 10.82
N VAL A 31 14.48 -11.19 11.98
CA VAL A 31 14.83 -11.83 13.25
C VAL A 31 13.58 -12.35 13.92
N ASP A 32 13.55 -13.68 14.16
CA ASP A 32 12.52 -14.36 14.91
C ASP A 32 13.06 -14.77 16.29
N ILE A 33 12.42 -14.27 17.32
CA ILE A 33 12.78 -14.52 18.72
C ILE A 33 11.69 -15.37 19.35
N THR A 34 11.95 -16.66 19.57
CA THR A 34 11.07 -17.53 20.34
C THR A 34 11.13 -17.14 21.82
N LEU A 35 10.03 -16.62 22.34
CA LEU A 35 9.91 -16.20 23.73
C LEU A 35 9.49 -17.39 24.61
N THR A 36 8.54 -18.18 24.10
CA THR A 36 8.03 -19.40 24.72
C THR A 36 7.58 -20.36 23.61
N ASP A 37 7.14 -21.57 23.95
CA ASP A 37 6.60 -22.54 22.97
C ASP A 37 5.31 -22.04 22.27
N TRP A 38 4.66 -21.01 22.82
CA TRP A 38 3.40 -20.45 22.34
C TRP A 38 3.51 -18.96 21.92
N ALA A 39 4.70 -18.34 22.04
CA ALA A 39 4.88 -16.93 21.71
C ALA A 39 6.21 -16.67 21.00
N GLN A 40 6.14 -15.93 19.89
CA GLN A 40 7.26 -15.53 19.04
C GLN A 40 7.18 -14.03 18.74
N LEU A 41 8.32 -13.37 18.77
CA LEU A 41 8.47 -11.98 18.33
C LEU A 41 9.23 -11.95 17.00
N THR A 42 8.63 -11.36 15.98
CA THR A 42 9.26 -11.12 14.68
C THR A 42 9.63 -9.66 14.54
N VAL A 43 10.85 -9.40 14.09
CA VAL A 43 11.40 -8.07 13.83
C VAL A 43 12.03 -8.04 12.44
N ILE A 44 11.52 -7.20 11.54
CA ILE A 44 12.10 -6.99 10.22
C ILE A 44 12.52 -5.53 10.09
N GLY A 45 13.83 -5.30 10.01
CA GLY A 45 14.42 -4.00 9.83
C GLY A 45 15.07 -3.86 8.46
N ARG A 46 15.00 -2.67 7.85
CA ARG A 46 15.59 -2.38 6.54
C ARG A 46 16.35 -1.08 6.57
N ILE A 47 17.53 -1.08 5.95
CA ILE A 47 18.35 0.10 5.71
C ILE A 47 18.55 0.24 4.21
N LEU A 48 18.36 1.44 3.69
CA LEU A 48 18.62 1.82 2.31
C LEU A 48 19.71 2.86 2.25
N LEU A 49 20.69 2.65 1.36
CA LEU A 49 21.69 3.61 0.97
C LEU A 49 21.58 3.89 -0.52
N ASP A 50 21.27 5.12 -0.90
CA ASP A 50 21.19 5.55 -2.30
C ASP A 50 22.18 6.69 -2.57
N PRO A 51 23.41 6.39 -3.08
CA PRO A 51 24.38 7.40 -3.44
C PRO A 51 24.11 8.11 -4.78
N THR A 52 23.01 7.86 -5.46
CA THR A 52 22.73 8.43 -6.80
C THR A 52 22.87 9.94 -6.81
N GLY A 53 22.34 10.64 -5.80
CA GLY A 53 22.45 12.10 -5.67
C GLY A 53 23.88 12.62 -5.50
N HIS A 54 24.84 11.77 -5.10
CA HIS A 54 26.25 12.11 -4.99
C HIS A 54 27.06 11.74 -6.23
N LEU A 55 26.58 10.76 -6.99
CA LEU A 55 27.24 10.29 -8.22
C LEU A 55 26.88 11.16 -9.42
N GLU A 56 25.68 11.74 -9.42
CA GLU A 56 25.14 12.49 -10.54
C GLU A 56 24.80 13.93 -10.13
N THR A 57 25.19 14.89 -10.95
CA THR A 57 25.04 16.33 -10.64
C THR A 57 23.64 16.89 -10.98
N ASN A 58 22.83 16.16 -11.74
CA ASN A 58 21.50 16.59 -12.22
C ASN A 58 20.37 15.66 -11.75
N THR A 59 20.36 15.34 -10.48
CA THR A 59 19.46 14.32 -9.92
C THR A 59 18.06 14.80 -9.59
N HIS A 60 17.81 16.11 -9.61
CA HIS A 60 16.52 16.69 -9.22
C HIS A 60 15.30 16.18 -10.00
N ASP A 61 15.51 15.64 -11.19
CA ASP A 61 14.41 15.16 -12.04
C ASP A 61 14.20 13.63 -11.98
N PHE A 62 15.03 12.88 -11.22
CA PHE A 62 15.10 11.43 -11.31
C PHE A 62 15.06 10.67 -10.00
N ASN A 63 15.06 11.37 -8.89
CA ASN A 63 14.86 10.71 -7.61
C ASN A 63 13.37 10.40 -7.47
N ALA A 64 13.05 9.13 -7.42
CA ALA A 64 11.89 8.72 -6.67
C ALA A 64 12.07 9.35 -5.29
N GLY A 65 11.13 10.19 -4.87
CA GLY A 65 11.27 10.97 -3.66
C GLY A 65 11.60 10.13 -2.42
N PRO A 66 11.98 10.75 -1.33
CA PRO A 66 12.31 10.03 -0.13
C PRO A 66 11.11 9.17 0.26
N ILE A 67 11.34 7.89 0.41
CA ILE A 67 10.34 6.99 0.98
C ILE A 67 10.14 7.47 2.42
N ASP A 68 8.90 7.72 2.82
CA ASP A 68 8.57 8.15 4.18
C ASP A 68 8.82 7.00 5.16
N ARG A 69 10.03 6.95 5.67
CA ARG A 69 10.54 5.93 6.60
C ARG A 69 10.94 6.61 7.91
N ALA A 70 11.29 5.81 8.90
CA ALA A 70 11.63 6.32 10.24
C ALA A 70 12.72 7.41 10.23
N GLU A 71 13.71 7.27 9.34
CA GLU A 71 14.75 8.28 9.10
C GLU A 71 14.98 8.38 7.61
N ALA A 72 14.28 9.30 6.94
CA ALA A 72 14.39 9.51 5.52
C ALA A 72 15.40 10.62 5.19
N SER A 73 16.38 10.30 4.36
CA SER A 73 17.25 11.26 3.68
C SER A 73 17.48 10.78 2.26
N ASP A 74 17.89 11.66 1.37
CA ASP A 74 18.17 11.30 -0.02
C ASP A 74 19.29 10.24 -0.15
N PHE A 75 20.12 10.09 0.87
CA PHE A 75 21.25 9.16 0.89
C PHE A 75 21.01 7.94 1.77
N PHE A 76 20.37 8.11 2.93
CA PHE A 76 20.20 7.08 3.95
C PHE A 76 18.77 7.05 4.43
N GLN A 77 18.21 5.84 4.51
CA GLN A 77 16.89 5.61 5.07
C GLN A 77 16.90 4.35 5.93
N ALA A 78 16.24 4.41 7.08
CA ALA A 78 16.03 3.26 7.95
C ALA A 78 14.53 3.05 8.19
N GLU A 79 14.08 1.81 8.08
CA GLU A 79 12.68 1.44 8.21
C GLU A 79 12.52 0.24 9.12
N LEU A 80 11.59 0.33 10.07
CA LEU A 80 11.04 -0.82 10.75
C LEU A 80 9.90 -1.38 9.88
N ARG A 81 10.20 -2.44 9.11
CA ARG A 81 9.21 -3.06 8.22
C ARG A 81 8.14 -3.77 9.01
N GLU A 82 8.53 -4.73 9.82
CA GLU A 82 7.59 -5.49 10.64
C GLU A 82 8.10 -5.60 12.08
N LEU A 83 7.18 -5.53 13.01
CA LEU A 83 7.40 -5.78 14.43
C LEU A 83 6.09 -6.29 15.02
N TYR A 84 5.98 -7.60 15.20
CA TYR A 84 4.79 -8.17 15.78
C TYR A 84 5.08 -9.34 16.74
N LEU A 85 4.21 -9.47 17.72
CA LEU A 85 4.14 -10.60 18.60
C LEU A 85 3.08 -11.58 18.09
N GLU A 86 3.48 -12.81 17.85
CA GLU A 86 2.60 -13.92 17.53
C GLU A 86 2.38 -14.80 18.76
N VAL A 87 1.13 -15.15 19.04
CA VAL A 87 0.73 -15.94 20.21
C VAL A 87 -0.24 -17.02 19.76
N VAL A 88 0.14 -18.27 19.92
CA VAL A 88 -0.69 -19.43 19.59
C VAL A 88 -1.32 -19.99 20.88
N TYR A 89 -2.65 -20.05 20.92
CA TYR A 89 -3.38 -20.62 22.05
C TYR A 89 -4.54 -21.50 21.58
N GLY A 90 -4.37 -22.81 21.72
CA GLY A 90 -5.33 -23.80 21.23
C GLY A 90 -5.49 -23.71 19.71
N ASP A 91 -6.72 -23.43 19.26
CA ASP A 91 -7.06 -23.27 17.84
C ASP A 91 -6.97 -21.80 17.36
N PHE A 92 -6.46 -20.91 18.20
CA PHE A 92 -6.28 -19.49 17.90
C PHE A 92 -4.82 -19.15 17.64
N ASP A 93 -4.59 -18.33 16.63
CA ASP A 93 -3.35 -17.60 16.38
C ASP A 93 -3.63 -16.09 16.43
N PHE A 94 -2.92 -15.40 17.30
CA PHE A 94 -3.03 -13.96 17.50
C PHE A 94 -1.73 -13.29 17.04
N ARG A 95 -1.85 -12.25 16.25
CA ARG A 95 -0.71 -11.42 15.84
C ARG A 95 -0.98 -9.95 16.14
N PHE A 96 -0.11 -9.33 16.93
CA PHE A 96 -0.22 -7.96 17.40
C PHE A 96 1.02 -7.16 17.00
N GLY A 97 0.86 -6.04 16.31
CA GLY A 97 1.96 -5.19 15.94
C GLY A 97 1.93 -4.69 14.50
N ARG A 98 3.08 -4.22 14.02
CA ARG A 98 3.27 -3.78 12.64
C ARG A 98 3.49 -4.97 11.73
N GLN A 99 2.59 -5.19 10.78
CA GLN A 99 2.57 -6.40 9.97
C GLN A 99 1.99 -6.17 8.58
N GLN A 100 2.33 -7.06 7.66
CA GLN A 100 1.64 -7.20 6.37
C GLN A 100 0.58 -8.30 6.46
N VAL A 101 -0.58 -8.06 5.85
CA VAL A 101 -1.65 -9.06 5.72
C VAL A 101 -2.05 -9.18 4.26
N VAL A 102 -1.97 -10.38 3.70
CA VAL A 102 -2.18 -10.64 2.29
C VAL A 102 -3.41 -11.52 2.07
N TRP A 103 -4.43 -10.99 1.41
CA TRP A 103 -5.63 -11.75 1.05
C TRP A 103 -5.70 -12.15 -0.42
N GLY A 104 -5.01 -11.41 -1.28
CA GLY A 104 -4.94 -11.71 -2.70
C GLY A 104 -4.04 -12.89 -3.01
N GLU A 105 -4.40 -13.66 -4.02
CA GLU A 105 -3.64 -14.83 -4.49
C GLU A 105 -3.25 -14.72 -5.96
N SER A 106 -3.70 -13.69 -6.64
CA SER A 106 -3.43 -13.47 -8.06
C SER A 106 -1.98 -13.03 -8.29
N LEU A 107 -1.37 -13.59 -9.32
CA LEU A 107 -0.05 -13.19 -9.77
C LEU A 107 -0.19 -12.06 -10.80
N GLY A 108 0.25 -10.86 -10.44
CA GLY A 108 0.31 -9.71 -11.36
C GLY A 108 -0.87 -8.74 -11.32
N LEU A 109 -2.02 -9.12 -10.77
CA LEU A 109 -3.14 -8.20 -10.50
C LEU A 109 -3.51 -8.25 -9.03
N ARG A 110 -3.65 -7.09 -8.40
CA ARG A 110 -4.03 -6.97 -6.98
C ARG A 110 -5.52 -6.65 -6.89
N ILE A 111 -6.38 -7.67 -6.81
CA ILE A 111 -7.82 -7.49 -6.68
C ILE A 111 -8.23 -7.48 -5.21
N LEU A 112 -7.73 -8.46 -4.43
CA LEU A 112 -8.02 -8.61 -3.00
C LEU A 112 -6.83 -8.29 -2.09
N ASP A 113 -5.65 -8.04 -2.65
CA ASP A 113 -4.46 -7.57 -1.93
C ASP A 113 -4.56 -6.06 -1.68
N VAL A 114 -5.50 -5.66 -0.81
CA VAL A 114 -5.93 -4.28 -0.57
C VAL A 114 -5.86 -3.86 0.90
N ILE A 115 -5.40 -4.75 1.78
CA ILE A 115 -5.31 -4.43 3.21
C ILE A 115 -4.17 -3.45 3.45
N ASN A 116 -3.01 -3.76 2.90
CA ASN A 116 -1.84 -2.92 3.05
C ASN A 116 -1.76 -1.90 1.91
N PRO A 117 -1.60 -0.62 2.22
CA PRO A 117 -1.29 0.40 1.23
C PRO A 117 0.00 0.05 0.47
N GLN A 118 0.19 0.66 -0.69
CA GLN A 118 1.27 0.31 -1.59
C GLN A 118 2.23 1.48 -1.79
N ASP A 119 3.50 1.16 -1.87
CA ASP A 119 4.54 2.06 -2.31
C ASP A 119 4.65 2.00 -3.85
N PHE A 120 4.21 3.06 -4.52
CA PHE A 120 4.30 3.23 -5.96
C PHE A 120 5.35 4.29 -6.34
N GLN A 121 6.33 4.55 -5.49
CA GLN A 121 7.38 5.52 -5.79
C GLN A 121 8.21 5.11 -7.01
N GLU A 122 8.38 3.82 -7.23
CA GLU A 122 8.95 3.24 -8.44
C GLU A 122 7.91 2.57 -9.35
N PHE A 123 6.68 3.06 -9.32
CA PHE A 123 5.53 2.55 -10.06
C PHE A 123 5.21 1.11 -9.68
N ILE A 124 5.43 0.12 -10.56
CA ILE A 124 5.13 -1.30 -10.35
C ILE A 124 6.40 -2.17 -10.44
N LEU A 125 7.57 -1.57 -10.28
CA LEU A 125 8.85 -2.29 -10.45
C LEU A 125 9.21 -3.12 -9.23
N ASP A 126 8.78 -2.69 -8.05
CA ASP A 126 9.06 -3.41 -6.82
C ASP A 126 8.27 -4.72 -6.73
N ASP A 127 8.87 -5.71 -6.09
CA ASP A 127 8.18 -6.93 -5.72
C ASP A 127 7.00 -6.63 -4.80
N PHE A 128 5.94 -7.42 -4.87
CA PHE A 128 4.71 -7.19 -4.10
C PHE A 128 4.95 -7.12 -2.60
N ILE A 129 5.88 -7.91 -2.08
CA ILE A 129 6.22 -7.90 -0.66
C ILE A 129 6.97 -6.62 -0.26
N ASP A 130 7.79 -6.07 -1.16
CA ASP A 130 8.54 -4.84 -0.92
C ASP A 130 7.66 -3.61 -1.04
N ALA A 131 6.72 -3.62 -1.97
CA ALA A 131 5.80 -2.50 -2.21
C ALA A 131 4.70 -2.36 -1.15
N ARG A 132 4.35 -3.40 -0.37
CA ARG A 132 3.35 -3.26 0.69
C ARG A 132 3.89 -2.45 1.85
N ILE A 133 3.09 -1.52 2.35
CA ILE A 133 3.37 -0.73 3.55
C ILE A 133 2.73 -1.44 4.75
N PRO A 134 3.51 -1.96 5.69
CA PRO A 134 2.97 -2.65 6.86
C PRO A 134 2.17 -1.71 7.75
N LEU A 135 1.12 -2.21 8.41
CA LEU A 135 0.23 -1.46 9.29
C LEU A 135 0.30 -1.97 10.73
N TRP A 136 0.10 -1.07 11.70
CA TRP A 136 -0.08 -1.43 13.10
C TRP A 136 -1.50 -1.92 13.35
N GLY A 137 -1.61 -3.16 13.82
CA GLY A 137 -2.92 -3.74 14.06
C GLY A 137 -2.88 -5.10 14.71
N THR A 138 -4.02 -5.75 14.66
CA THR A 138 -4.25 -7.08 15.21
C THR A 138 -4.81 -7.98 14.13
N ARG A 139 -4.28 -9.19 14.05
CA ARG A 139 -4.83 -10.28 13.26
C ARG A 139 -5.13 -11.44 14.21
N ILE A 140 -6.27 -12.07 14.02
CA ILE A 140 -6.72 -13.23 14.78
C ILE A 140 -7.19 -14.29 13.80
N ASP A 141 -6.57 -15.45 13.84
CA ASP A 141 -6.99 -16.63 13.09
C ASP A 141 -7.58 -17.66 14.04
N TYR A 142 -8.75 -18.19 13.71
CA TYR A 142 -9.38 -19.29 14.40
C TYR A 142 -9.55 -20.46 13.45
N THR A 143 -8.91 -21.57 13.75
CA THR A 143 -8.93 -22.80 12.96
C THR A 143 -9.95 -23.80 13.55
N PHE A 144 -10.89 -24.23 12.73
CA PHE A 144 -11.86 -25.24 13.11
C PHE A 144 -12.04 -26.27 11.99
N ARG A 145 -11.56 -27.46 12.15
CA ARG A 145 -11.57 -28.53 11.12
C ARG A 145 -10.94 -28.02 9.81
N ASP A 146 -11.75 -27.94 8.76
CA ASP A 146 -11.35 -27.50 7.42
C ASP A 146 -11.58 -26.01 7.19
N TRP A 147 -11.90 -25.24 8.24
CA TRP A 147 -12.22 -23.82 8.17
C TRP A 147 -11.17 -22.99 8.93
N VAL A 148 -10.85 -21.84 8.39
CA VAL A 148 -10.13 -20.77 9.08
C VAL A 148 -10.96 -19.50 9.00
N VAL A 149 -11.21 -18.88 10.13
CA VAL A 149 -11.80 -17.55 10.25
C VAL A 149 -10.69 -16.59 10.64
N GLU A 150 -10.39 -15.65 9.78
CA GLU A 150 -9.43 -14.59 10.04
C GLU A 150 -10.18 -13.29 10.30
N ALA A 151 -9.80 -12.57 11.36
CA ALA A 151 -10.25 -11.22 11.64
C ALA A 151 -9.04 -10.29 11.72
N VAL A 152 -9.14 -9.12 11.09
CA VAL A 152 -8.11 -8.09 11.12
C VAL A 152 -8.68 -6.77 11.63
N TRP A 153 -7.88 -6.02 12.39
CA TRP A 153 -8.25 -4.70 12.90
C TRP A 153 -7.03 -3.81 12.97
N PHE A 154 -7.08 -2.69 12.25
CA PHE A 154 -6.01 -1.71 12.17
C PHE A 154 -6.47 -0.38 12.76
N LEU A 155 -5.64 0.16 13.66
CA LEU A 155 -5.81 1.49 14.26
C LEU A 155 -4.90 2.53 13.61
N ASP A 156 -4.06 2.08 12.72
CA ASP A 156 -3.10 2.83 11.94
C ASP A 156 -3.66 3.10 10.55
N PHE A 157 -3.38 4.26 9.99
CA PHE A 157 -3.75 4.62 8.62
C PHE A 157 -2.55 5.12 7.86
N GLU A 158 -2.20 4.41 6.82
CA GLU A 158 -1.21 4.84 5.84
C GLU A 158 -1.89 5.02 4.48
N GLU A 159 -1.37 5.93 3.67
CA GLU A 159 -1.83 6.10 2.30
C GLU A 159 -0.82 5.50 1.32
N ASN A 160 -1.27 5.17 0.12
CA ASN A 160 -0.36 4.80 -0.96
C ASN A 160 0.65 5.91 -1.21
N ARG A 161 1.92 5.53 -1.32
CA ARG A 161 3.00 6.47 -1.62
C ARG A 161 3.18 6.58 -3.12
N LEU A 162 3.25 7.80 -3.61
CA LEU A 162 3.53 8.10 -5.01
C LEU A 162 4.91 8.71 -5.13
N ALA A 163 5.50 8.55 -6.30
CA ALA A 163 6.74 9.24 -6.65
C ALA A 163 6.57 10.76 -6.56
N ASP A 164 7.60 11.44 -6.06
CA ASP A 164 7.59 12.89 -5.90
C ASP A 164 7.47 13.63 -7.22
N HIS A 165 7.02 14.88 -7.10
CA HIS A 165 6.93 15.77 -8.24
C HIS A 165 8.32 16.03 -8.85
N GLY A 166 8.45 15.81 -10.15
CA GLY A 166 9.72 15.97 -10.87
C GLY A 166 10.54 14.67 -10.96
N SER A 167 10.16 13.61 -10.24
CA SER A 167 10.84 12.32 -10.34
C SER A 167 10.53 11.60 -11.66
N GLU A 168 11.36 10.61 -12.01
CA GLU A 168 11.20 9.81 -13.24
C GLU A 168 9.86 9.07 -13.28
N TRP A 169 9.40 8.59 -12.13
CA TRP A 169 8.17 7.82 -11.95
C TRP A 169 6.96 8.66 -11.53
N GLN A 170 7.07 9.98 -11.62
CA GLN A 170 5.96 10.85 -11.24
C GLN A 170 4.65 10.44 -11.93
N PHE A 171 3.64 10.10 -11.13
CA PHE A 171 2.31 9.82 -11.62
C PHE A 171 1.67 11.12 -12.17
N ARG A 172 1.41 11.13 -13.47
CA ARG A 172 0.73 12.25 -14.15
C ARG A 172 -0.72 11.89 -14.39
N ASN A 173 -1.61 12.48 -13.63
CA ASN A 173 -3.04 12.35 -13.87
C ASN A 173 -3.54 13.55 -14.69
N SER A 174 -3.99 13.31 -15.93
CA SER A 174 -4.54 14.36 -16.80
C SER A 174 -5.83 15.00 -16.24
N ALA A 175 -6.50 14.36 -15.30
CA ALA A 175 -7.70 14.89 -14.65
C ALA A 175 -7.38 15.83 -13.46
N LEU A 176 -6.14 15.83 -12.98
CA LEU A 176 -5.66 16.76 -11.96
C LEU A 176 -4.82 17.82 -12.66
N PRO A 177 -5.13 19.12 -12.51
CA PRO A 177 -4.27 20.17 -13.03
C PRO A 177 -2.89 20.00 -12.38
N SER A 178 -1.85 19.79 -13.21
CA SER A 178 -0.49 19.82 -12.68
C SER A 178 -0.25 21.24 -12.13
N THR A 179 0.33 21.34 -10.95
CA THR A 179 0.72 22.62 -10.37
C THR A 179 1.69 23.40 -11.27
N ALA A 180 2.28 22.74 -12.27
CA ALA A 180 3.20 23.29 -13.25
C ALA A 180 2.54 23.69 -14.59
N SER A 181 1.26 23.36 -14.83
CA SER A 181 0.60 23.77 -16.08
C SER A 181 0.11 25.20 -15.96
N ALA A 182 0.98 26.15 -16.28
CA ALA A 182 0.69 27.58 -16.38
C ALA A 182 -0.34 27.94 -17.46
N THR A 183 -0.94 26.96 -18.15
CA THR A 183 -1.94 27.12 -19.20
C THR A 183 -3.39 26.99 -18.72
N SER A 184 -3.62 26.65 -17.45
CA SER A 184 -4.97 26.67 -16.89
C SER A 184 -5.40 28.11 -16.64
N ALA A 185 -6.45 28.56 -17.28
CA ALA A 185 -7.01 29.91 -17.11
C ALA A 185 -7.51 30.20 -15.67
N VAL A 186 -7.58 29.19 -14.81
CA VAL A 186 -7.99 29.30 -13.41
C VAL A 186 -6.92 28.66 -12.52
N PRO A 187 -6.27 29.41 -11.63
CA PRO A 187 -5.33 28.85 -10.67
C PRO A 187 -6.06 27.91 -9.71
N ALA A 188 -5.70 26.64 -9.71
CA ALA A 188 -6.25 25.66 -8.76
C ALA A 188 -5.37 25.61 -7.50
N ARG A 189 -5.98 25.83 -6.33
CA ARG A 189 -5.32 25.65 -5.05
C ARG A 189 -5.60 24.25 -4.51
N ILE A 190 -4.56 23.44 -4.39
CA ILE A 190 -4.65 22.10 -3.77
C ILE A 190 -4.38 22.24 -2.27
N VAL A 191 -5.26 21.70 -1.46
CA VAL A 191 -5.11 21.65 0.01
C VAL A 191 -4.61 20.28 0.39
N SER A 192 -3.78 20.20 1.41
CA SER A 192 -3.30 18.91 1.94
C SER A 192 -4.49 18.02 2.35
N PRO A 193 -4.47 16.72 2.03
CA PRO A 193 -5.54 15.80 2.41
C PRO A 193 -5.68 15.73 3.93
N LYS A 194 -6.93 15.64 4.39
CA LYS A 194 -7.21 15.34 5.80
C LYS A 194 -7.22 13.84 5.96
N LYS A 195 -6.17 13.31 6.60
CA LYS A 195 -6.03 11.88 6.88
C LYS A 195 -6.94 11.45 8.05
N PRO A 196 -7.39 10.18 8.07
CA PRO A 196 -7.89 9.52 9.25
C PRO A 196 -6.88 9.61 10.40
N ARG A 197 -7.32 9.50 11.63
CA ARG A 197 -6.46 9.66 12.81
C ARG A 197 -6.03 8.33 13.35
N ASP A 198 -4.73 8.13 13.47
CA ASP A 198 -4.15 6.95 14.07
C ASP A 198 -4.57 6.81 15.54
N GLY A 199 -4.74 5.55 15.99
CA GLY A 199 -5.18 5.25 17.35
C GLY A 199 -6.64 5.54 17.63
N ASN A 200 -7.42 6.04 16.66
CA ASN A 200 -8.82 6.35 16.84
C ASN A 200 -9.71 5.21 16.34
N VAL A 201 -10.45 4.58 17.25
CA VAL A 201 -11.39 3.47 16.92
C VAL A 201 -12.42 3.85 15.84
N ARG A 202 -12.85 5.11 15.77
CA ARG A 202 -13.80 5.56 14.74
C ARG A 202 -13.18 5.62 13.35
N ASP A 203 -11.86 5.83 13.30
CA ASP A 203 -11.11 5.94 12.06
C ASP A 203 -10.44 4.60 11.71
N SER A 204 -10.56 3.56 12.55
CA SER A 204 -9.97 2.24 12.35
C SER A 204 -10.56 1.50 11.14
N GLU A 205 -9.81 0.52 10.65
CA GLU A 205 -10.19 -0.38 9.58
C GLU A 205 -10.32 -1.79 10.11
N PHE A 206 -11.22 -2.58 9.54
CA PHE A 206 -11.40 -3.97 9.96
C PHE A 206 -11.88 -4.86 8.81
N GLY A 207 -11.57 -6.14 8.93
CA GLY A 207 -11.98 -7.11 7.94
C GLY A 207 -12.10 -8.51 8.48
N PHE A 208 -12.76 -9.35 7.69
CA PHE A 208 -12.96 -10.77 7.97
C PHE A 208 -12.73 -11.59 6.72
N ARG A 209 -12.04 -12.71 6.88
CA ARG A 209 -11.86 -13.71 5.84
C ARG A 209 -12.30 -15.06 6.38
N LEU A 210 -13.16 -15.74 5.63
CA LEU A 210 -13.54 -17.11 5.89
C LEU A 210 -12.92 -17.99 4.82
N THR A 211 -12.03 -18.89 5.17
CA THR A 211 -11.38 -19.83 4.26
C THR A 211 -11.84 -21.26 4.56
N ARG A 212 -12.12 -22.02 3.52
CA ARG A 212 -12.39 -23.45 3.62
C ARG A 212 -11.42 -24.24 2.77
N PHE A 213 -10.76 -25.21 3.40
CA PHE A 213 -9.87 -26.15 2.75
C PHE A 213 -10.64 -27.42 2.37
N LEU A 214 -10.65 -27.75 1.09
CA LEU A 214 -11.21 -28.96 0.53
C LEU A 214 -10.05 -29.79 -0.01
N ARG A 215 -10.24 -31.06 -0.30
CA ARG A 215 -9.17 -32.00 -0.66
C ARG A 215 -8.14 -31.44 -1.65
N ASN A 216 -8.57 -30.81 -2.75
CA ASN A 216 -7.71 -30.27 -3.82
C ASN A 216 -8.04 -28.80 -4.11
N MET A 217 -8.87 -28.17 -3.29
CA MET A 217 -9.36 -26.82 -3.51
C MET A 217 -9.45 -26.07 -2.19
N ASP A 218 -9.09 -24.82 -2.20
CA ASP A 218 -9.41 -23.87 -1.16
C ASP A 218 -10.22 -22.72 -1.73
N VAL A 219 -11.16 -22.24 -0.94
CA VAL A 219 -12.01 -21.11 -1.28
C VAL A 219 -12.06 -20.14 -0.12
N SER A 220 -12.08 -18.85 -0.41
CA SER A 220 -12.27 -17.83 0.63
C SER A 220 -13.38 -16.86 0.27
N LEU A 221 -13.99 -16.31 1.32
CA LEU A 221 -14.87 -15.15 1.25
C LEU A 221 -14.32 -14.06 2.15
N ASN A 222 -14.18 -12.85 1.60
CA ASN A 222 -13.49 -11.75 2.24
C ASN A 222 -14.41 -10.54 2.34
N TYR A 223 -14.36 -9.84 3.46
CA TYR A 223 -14.98 -8.53 3.65
C TYR A 223 -13.98 -7.59 4.31
N PHE A 224 -13.80 -6.39 3.76
CA PHE A 224 -12.92 -5.37 4.33
C PHE A 224 -13.60 -4.00 4.33
N TYR A 225 -13.63 -3.35 5.47
CA TYR A 225 -14.10 -1.98 5.65
C TYR A 225 -12.93 -1.07 5.93
N SER A 226 -12.62 -0.22 4.97
CA SER A 226 -11.39 0.58 4.98
C SER A 226 -11.64 2.01 4.51
N TRP A 227 -10.62 2.83 4.65
CA TRP A 227 -10.49 4.07 3.92
C TRP A 227 -9.89 3.84 2.53
N THR A 228 -10.09 4.78 1.62
CA THR A 228 -9.40 4.76 0.33
C THR A 228 -7.94 5.15 0.54
N ASP A 229 -6.99 4.36 0.04
CA ASP A 229 -5.56 4.64 0.17
C ASP A 229 -5.12 5.81 -0.71
N PHE A 230 -5.88 6.14 -1.76
CA PHE A 230 -5.73 7.37 -2.51
C PHE A 230 -6.81 8.37 -2.11
N PRO A 231 -6.43 9.64 -1.80
CA PRO A 231 -7.41 10.66 -1.50
C PRO A 231 -8.20 11.05 -2.76
N VAL A 232 -9.52 11.13 -2.64
CA VAL A 232 -10.43 11.52 -3.69
C VAL A 232 -10.43 13.05 -3.83
N PRO A 233 -10.12 13.63 -5.03
CA PRO A 233 -9.96 15.09 -5.22
C PRO A 233 -11.31 15.80 -5.41
N PHE A 234 -11.95 16.23 -4.32
CA PHE A 234 -13.16 17.02 -4.37
C PHE A 234 -12.87 18.44 -4.87
N ARG A 235 -13.67 18.91 -5.82
CA ARG A 235 -13.61 20.28 -6.35
C ARG A 235 -14.56 21.18 -5.54
N ARG A 236 -14.07 22.33 -5.17
CA ARG A 236 -14.89 23.39 -4.57
C ARG A 236 -14.63 24.73 -5.27
N SER A 237 -15.62 25.28 -5.94
CA SER A 237 -15.54 26.61 -6.49
C SER A 237 -15.82 27.63 -5.39
N LEU A 238 -14.90 28.56 -5.17
CA LEU A 238 -15.06 29.67 -4.22
C LEU A 238 -15.43 31.01 -4.91
N GLY A 239 -15.54 30.99 -6.26
CA GLY A 239 -15.87 32.14 -7.10
C GLY A 239 -15.63 31.85 -8.57
N MET A 240 -15.78 32.85 -9.46
CA MET A 240 -15.63 32.65 -10.91
C MET A 240 -14.20 32.25 -11.33
N ASN A 241 -13.18 32.57 -10.53
CA ASN A 241 -11.77 32.33 -10.86
C ASN A 241 -10.98 31.65 -9.74
N ASP A 242 -11.65 31.02 -8.76
CA ASP A 242 -10.98 30.35 -7.64
C ASP A 242 -11.49 28.91 -7.51
N LEU A 243 -10.64 27.97 -7.95
CA LEU A 243 -10.88 26.53 -7.87
C LEU A 243 -10.03 25.96 -6.73
N ARG A 244 -10.69 25.40 -5.74
CA ARG A 244 -10.05 24.67 -4.66
C ARG A 244 -10.25 23.18 -4.82
N ILE A 245 -9.15 22.40 -4.77
CA ILE A 245 -9.18 20.96 -4.75
C ILE A 245 -8.92 20.52 -3.30
N GLU A 246 -9.87 19.79 -2.74
CA GLU A 246 -9.82 19.23 -1.39
C GLU A 246 -9.74 17.72 -1.47
N PRO A 247 -8.54 17.12 -1.45
CA PRO A 247 -8.41 15.66 -1.41
C PRO A 247 -8.96 15.12 -0.08
N ARG A 248 -9.75 14.05 -0.13
CA ARG A 248 -10.38 13.44 1.06
C ARG A 248 -10.35 11.93 0.94
N HIS A 249 -9.96 11.24 2.00
CA HIS A 249 -10.14 9.80 2.11
C HIS A 249 -11.62 9.47 2.37
N LYS A 250 -12.11 8.41 1.77
CA LYS A 250 -13.50 7.96 1.87
C LYS A 250 -13.56 6.52 2.32
N ARG A 251 -14.61 6.18 3.05
CA ARG A 251 -14.88 4.80 3.43
C ARG A 251 -15.36 3.99 2.23
N SER A 252 -14.90 2.74 2.16
CA SER A 252 -15.32 1.77 1.17
C SER A 252 -15.51 0.39 1.81
N HIS A 253 -16.28 -0.46 1.13
CA HIS A 253 -16.51 -1.83 1.54
C HIS A 253 -16.07 -2.73 0.39
N LEU A 254 -15.07 -3.58 0.62
CA LEU A 254 -14.70 -4.63 -0.31
C LEU A 254 -15.38 -5.94 0.11
N ILE A 255 -16.05 -6.59 -0.83
CA ILE A 255 -16.56 -7.95 -0.69
C ILE A 255 -15.95 -8.76 -1.82
N GLY A 256 -15.27 -9.84 -1.50
CA GLY A 256 -14.59 -10.63 -2.51
C GLY A 256 -14.33 -12.07 -2.07
N GLY A 257 -13.65 -12.81 -2.91
CA GLY A 257 -13.27 -14.18 -2.61
C GLY A 257 -12.19 -14.69 -3.55
N THR A 258 -11.48 -15.71 -3.08
CA THR A 258 -10.47 -16.45 -3.83
C THR A 258 -10.87 -17.88 -4.00
N TRP A 259 -10.35 -18.53 -5.02
CA TRP A 259 -10.41 -19.97 -5.17
C TRP A 259 -9.11 -20.48 -5.80
N ASN A 260 -8.61 -21.60 -5.28
CA ASN A 260 -7.45 -22.30 -5.80
C ASN A 260 -7.85 -23.75 -6.03
N TYR A 261 -7.46 -24.31 -7.14
CA TYR A 261 -7.70 -25.71 -7.44
C TYR A 261 -6.42 -26.37 -7.97
N ALA A 262 -5.96 -27.39 -7.28
CA ALA A 262 -4.83 -28.21 -7.70
C ALA A 262 -5.30 -29.40 -8.51
N PHE A 263 -4.97 -29.43 -9.78
CA PHE A 263 -5.29 -30.50 -10.70
C PHE A 263 -4.00 -31.12 -11.26
N ASN A 264 -3.62 -32.26 -10.72
CA ASN A 264 -2.44 -33.01 -11.14
C ASN A 264 -1.16 -32.13 -11.11
N VAL A 265 -0.66 -31.70 -12.28
CA VAL A 265 0.52 -30.84 -12.41
C VAL A 265 0.19 -29.35 -12.58
N PHE A 266 -1.10 -28.99 -12.58
CA PHE A 266 -1.56 -27.62 -12.74
C PHE A 266 -2.20 -27.11 -11.45
N VAL A 267 -1.97 -25.84 -11.15
CA VAL A 267 -2.73 -25.09 -10.13
C VAL A 267 -3.43 -23.94 -10.83
N ILE A 268 -4.75 -23.90 -10.72
CA ILE A 268 -5.58 -22.80 -11.24
C ILE A 268 -6.01 -21.95 -10.05
N ARG A 269 -5.79 -20.65 -10.15
CA ARG A 269 -6.15 -19.67 -9.13
C ARG A 269 -7.02 -18.60 -9.71
N GLY A 270 -7.95 -18.12 -8.90
CA GLY A 270 -8.80 -17.01 -9.29
C GLY A 270 -9.20 -16.19 -8.08
N GLU A 271 -9.40 -14.91 -8.29
CA GLU A 271 -9.93 -13.98 -7.31
C GLU A 271 -10.86 -12.98 -7.96
N GLY A 272 -11.79 -12.45 -7.19
CA GLY A 272 -12.71 -11.43 -7.64
C GLY A 272 -13.32 -10.69 -6.47
N GLY A 273 -13.74 -9.44 -6.71
CA GLY A 273 -14.36 -8.63 -5.68
C GLY A 273 -15.18 -7.48 -6.23
N ILE A 274 -16.03 -6.94 -5.36
CA ILE A 274 -16.82 -5.74 -5.58
C ILE A 274 -16.47 -4.73 -4.50
N ASN A 275 -16.15 -3.51 -4.93
CA ASN A 275 -15.87 -2.41 -4.02
C ASN A 275 -17.05 -1.44 -4.02
N LEU A 276 -17.75 -1.37 -2.89
CA LEU A 276 -18.92 -0.51 -2.71
C LEU A 276 -18.52 0.82 -2.05
N GLY A 277 -19.18 1.89 -2.45
CA GLY A 277 -18.90 3.23 -1.93
C GLY A 277 -17.70 3.91 -2.56
N GLN A 278 -17.14 3.37 -3.64
CA GLN A 278 -15.98 3.94 -4.32
C GLN A 278 -16.35 5.25 -5.03
N HIS A 279 -15.46 6.24 -4.91
CA HIS A 279 -15.63 7.56 -5.50
C HIS A 279 -14.68 7.72 -6.69
N PHE A 280 -15.20 8.27 -7.79
CA PHE A 280 -14.45 8.50 -9.03
C PHE A 280 -14.51 9.97 -9.43
N VAL A 281 -13.46 10.45 -10.09
CA VAL A 281 -13.46 11.77 -10.70
C VAL A 281 -14.50 11.81 -11.79
N SER A 282 -15.40 12.79 -11.72
CA SER A 282 -16.44 13.02 -12.75
C SER A 282 -15.95 14.00 -13.80
N ASN A 283 -16.14 13.65 -15.07
CA ASN A 283 -15.93 14.55 -16.21
C ASN A 283 -17.17 15.38 -16.56
N ASP A 284 -18.28 15.21 -15.83
CA ASP A 284 -19.49 16.00 -16.03
C ASP A 284 -19.28 17.43 -15.55
N PRO A 285 -19.37 18.43 -16.44
CA PRO A 285 -19.18 19.84 -16.06
C PRO A 285 -20.27 20.39 -15.14
N THR A 286 -21.43 19.72 -15.08
CA THR A 286 -22.54 20.10 -14.18
C THR A 286 -22.34 19.60 -12.75
N ASN A 287 -21.45 18.61 -12.57
CA ASN A 287 -21.12 18.07 -11.25
C ASN A 287 -20.19 19.03 -10.51
N ARG A 288 -20.75 19.78 -9.54
CA ARG A 288 -20.04 20.82 -8.80
C ARG A 288 -18.89 20.28 -7.97
N ASP A 289 -19.04 19.10 -7.39
CA ASP A 289 -18.03 18.48 -6.55
C ASP A 289 -16.96 17.73 -7.36
N GLY A 290 -17.21 17.53 -8.65
CA GLY A 290 -16.33 16.81 -9.58
C GLY A 290 -16.15 15.33 -9.27
N ILE A 291 -17.03 14.75 -8.46
CA ILE A 291 -16.94 13.36 -7.98
C ILE A 291 -18.26 12.64 -8.23
N THR A 292 -18.16 11.42 -8.70
CA THR A 292 -19.28 10.49 -8.84
C THR A 292 -19.04 9.29 -7.94
N GLN A 293 -20.03 8.94 -7.13
CA GLN A 293 -20.05 7.68 -6.40
C GLN A 293 -20.80 6.66 -7.26
N ARG A 294 -20.22 5.47 -7.43
CA ARG A 294 -20.92 4.32 -8.01
C ARG A 294 -21.22 3.34 -6.89
N GLU A 295 -22.45 2.91 -6.84
CA GLU A 295 -22.94 1.80 -6.03
C GLU A 295 -22.76 0.48 -6.77
#